data_d8ee752ee369d0d2888deaae44be6cc0
#
_entry.id   d8ee752ee369d0d2888deaae44be6cc0
#
_cell.length_a   1.000
_cell.length_b   1.000
_cell.length_c   1.000
_cell.angle_alpha   90.00
_cell.angle_beta   90.00
_cell.angle_gamma   90.00
#
_symmetry.space_group_name_H-M   'P 1'
#
loop_
_entity.id
_entity.type
_entity.pdbx_description
1 polymer ?
#
loop_
_entity_poly.entity_id
_entity_poly.type
_entity_poly.pdbx_seq_one_letter_code
_entity_poly.pdbx_strand_id
1 'polypeptide(L)'
;IKECKAIHFDGNGYSDEWKEEAARRGLDCETSVPVIFDNYLKPETIAMFEATGVMTKKELEARNEVKWETYTKKIQIEARVLGDLAMNHIIPVATQYQTDLINNVYKMQSLFPAEKAAKLSAKNLELIEEIADRTAFIKEHVDAMVEARKVANKIESEREKAIACLLYTSPSPR
;
A
#
# COMPACT_ATOMS: atom_id res chain seq x y z
N ILE A 1 -31.84 -24.62 -2.08
CA ILE A 1 -31.57 -23.36 -1.31
C ILE A 1 -31.65 -23.65 0.19
N LYS A 2 -32.70 -24.30 0.72
CA LYS A 2 -32.80 -24.56 2.17
C LYS A 2 -31.68 -25.47 2.72
N GLU A 3 -31.32 -26.49 1.96
CA GLU A 3 -30.24 -27.44 2.32
C GLU A 3 -28.84 -26.78 2.33
N CYS A 4 -28.61 -25.75 1.50
CA CYS A 4 -27.34 -25.06 1.38
C CYS A 4 -27.28 -23.77 2.21
N LYS A 5 -28.29 -23.46 3.02
CA LYS A 5 -28.34 -22.20 3.79
C LYS A 5 -27.16 -22.08 4.77
N ALA A 6 -26.66 -23.20 5.29
CA ALA A 6 -25.57 -23.22 6.25
C ALA A 6 -24.23 -22.69 5.67
N ILE A 7 -24.05 -22.69 4.34
CA ILE A 7 -22.84 -22.16 3.72
C ILE A 7 -22.91 -20.65 3.46
N HIS A 8 -24.10 -20.06 3.60
CA HIS A 8 -24.30 -18.63 3.36
C HIS A 8 -23.80 -17.79 4.53
N PHE A 9 -23.19 -16.66 4.22
CA PHE A 9 -22.76 -15.65 5.19
C PHE A 9 -23.43 -14.32 4.82
N ASP A 10 -24.25 -13.78 5.74
CA ASP A 10 -25.04 -12.56 5.53
C ASP A 10 -24.30 -11.27 5.94
N GLY A 11 -23.06 -11.38 6.42
CA GLY A 11 -22.24 -10.27 6.90
C GLY A 11 -21.40 -9.60 5.84
N ASN A 12 -20.57 -8.64 6.28
CA ASN A 12 -19.58 -7.99 5.44
C ASN A 12 -18.35 -8.90 5.25
N GLY A 13 -18.13 -9.39 4.02
CA GLY A 13 -16.98 -10.25 3.67
C GLY A 13 -15.60 -9.61 3.79
N TYR A 14 -15.52 -8.30 4.10
CA TYR A 14 -14.27 -7.57 4.36
C TYR A 14 -14.01 -7.31 5.85
N SER A 15 -14.93 -7.70 6.74
CA SER A 15 -14.82 -7.49 8.17
C SER A 15 -13.96 -8.55 8.86
N ASP A 16 -13.49 -8.24 10.06
CA ASP A 16 -12.77 -9.21 10.89
C ASP A 16 -13.70 -10.36 11.33
N GLU A 17 -15.00 -10.12 11.49
CA GLU A 17 -16.00 -11.17 11.74
C GLU A 17 -16.01 -12.22 10.62
N TRP A 18 -15.83 -11.82 9.38
CA TRP A 18 -15.70 -12.77 8.27
C TRP A 18 -14.42 -13.60 8.38
N LYS A 19 -13.30 -13.01 8.76
CA LYS A 19 -12.03 -13.74 8.92
C LYS A 19 -12.13 -14.82 10.01
N GLU A 20 -12.77 -14.50 11.14
CA GLU A 20 -13.03 -15.44 12.21
C GLU A 20 -13.97 -16.57 11.76
N GLU A 21 -15.06 -16.23 11.08
CA GLU A 21 -16.02 -17.18 10.55
C GLU A 21 -15.40 -18.07 9.46
N ALA A 22 -14.58 -17.52 8.58
CA ALA A 22 -13.84 -18.27 7.55
C ALA A 22 -12.90 -19.30 8.20
N ALA A 23 -12.13 -18.88 9.22
CA ALA A 23 -11.26 -19.76 9.98
C ALA A 23 -12.06 -20.89 10.67
N ARG A 24 -13.20 -20.56 11.28
CA ARG A 24 -14.11 -21.53 11.89
C ARG A 24 -14.64 -22.56 10.90
N ARG A 25 -14.87 -22.15 9.65
CA ARG A 25 -15.33 -23.04 8.57
C ARG A 25 -14.18 -23.80 7.89
N GLY A 26 -12.93 -23.58 8.29
CA GLY A 26 -11.75 -24.17 7.64
C GLY A 26 -11.47 -23.59 6.25
N LEU A 27 -11.95 -22.38 5.97
CA LEU A 27 -11.68 -21.66 4.73
C LEU A 27 -10.39 -20.84 4.86
N ASP A 28 -9.61 -20.83 3.80
CA ASP A 28 -8.45 -19.96 3.68
C ASP A 28 -8.93 -18.52 3.41
N CYS A 29 -8.52 -17.59 4.28
CA CYS A 29 -8.85 -16.17 4.17
C CYS A 29 -7.58 -15.33 4.15
N GLU A 30 -6.62 -15.72 3.31
CA GLU A 30 -5.37 -14.97 3.10
C GLU A 30 -5.66 -13.63 2.42
N THR A 31 -5.06 -12.56 2.94
CA THR A 31 -5.21 -11.20 2.41
C THR A 31 -4.02 -10.74 1.56
N SER A 32 -2.94 -11.52 1.55
CA SER A 32 -1.73 -11.23 0.78
C SER A 32 -1.80 -11.87 -0.60
N VAL A 33 -1.98 -11.05 -1.64
CA VAL A 33 -2.14 -11.50 -3.02
C VAL A 33 -1.01 -12.45 -3.49
N PRO A 34 0.30 -12.16 -3.29
CA PRO A 34 1.35 -13.08 -3.74
C PRO A 34 1.32 -14.43 -3.02
N VAL A 35 0.85 -14.49 -1.77
CA VAL A 35 0.70 -15.74 -1.01
C VAL A 35 -0.52 -16.53 -1.47
N ILE A 36 -1.61 -15.86 -1.86
CA ILE A 36 -2.78 -16.52 -2.44
C ILE A 36 -2.42 -17.34 -3.69
N PHE A 37 -1.45 -16.88 -4.47
CA PHE A 37 -1.03 -17.60 -5.67
C PHE A 37 -0.40 -18.96 -5.37
N ASP A 38 0.12 -19.21 -4.16
CA ASP A 38 0.62 -20.52 -3.75
C ASP A 38 -0.47 -21.61 -3.81
N ASN A 39 -1.75 -21.21 -3.64
CA ASN A 39 -2.87 -22.16 -3.68
C ASN A 39 -3.02 -22.86 -5.03
N TYR A 40 -2.56 -22.26 -6.13
CA TYR A 40 -2.58 -22.90 -7.46
C TYR A 40 -1.59 -24.07 -7.56
N LEU A 41 -0.58 -24.11 -6.72
CA LEU A 41 0.46 -25.14 -6.73
C LEU A 41 0.31 -26.17 -5.61
N LYS A 42 -0.78 -26.13 -4.83
CA LYS A 42 -1.10 -27.16 -3.86
C LYS A 42 -1.36 -28.50 -4.56
N PRO A 43 -0.94 -29.64 -3.98
CA PRO A 43 -1.12 -30.97 -4.60
C PRO A 43 -2.55 -31.28 -5.00
N GLU A 44 -3.52 -30.91 -4.15
CA GLU A 44 -4.95 -31.10 -4.42
C GLU A 44 -5.43 -30.25 -5.60
N THR A 45 -4.93 -29.03 -5.76
CA THR A 45 -5.26 -28.15 -6.88
C THR A 45 -4.68 -28.71 -8.19
N ILE A 46 -3.42 -29.14 -8.16
CA ILE A 46 -2.78 -29.78 -9.33
C ILE A 46 -3.55 -31.03 -9.75
N ALA A 47 -3.85 -31.92 -8.79
CA ALA A 47 -4.61 -33.14 -9.08
C ALA A 47 -5.98 -32.87 -9.67
N MET A 48 -6.68 -31.83 -9.19
CA MET A 48 -7.99 -31.42 -9.74
C MET A 48 -7.86 -30.96 -11.20
N PHE A 49 -6.88 -30.11 -11.52
CA PHE A 49 -6.68 -29.62 -12.89
C PHE A 49 -6.28 -30.74 -13.87
N GLU A 50 -5.42 -31.67 -13.43
CA GLU A 50 -5.01 -32.82 -14.24
C GLU A 50 -6.17 -33.80 -14.45
N ALA A 51 -6.94 -34.12 -13.42
CA ALA A 51 -8.10 -34.99 -13.50
C ALA A 51 -9.20 -34.44 -14.42
N THR A 52 -9.35 -33.13 -14.49
CA THR A 52 -10.32 -32.47 -15.38
C THR A 52 -9.76 -32.21 -16.78
N GLY A 53 -8.49 -32.50 -17.04
CA GLY A 53 -7.84 -32.30 -18.34
C GLY A 53 -7.70 -30.82 -18.75
N VAL A 54 -7.78 -29.90 -17.77
CA VAL A 54 -7.71 -28.44 -18.03
C VAL A 54 -6.27 -27.96 -18.16
N MET A 55 -5.40 -28.35 -17.23
CA MET A 55 -3.99 -27.95 -17.19
C MET A 55 -3.14 -29.07 -16.57
N THR A 56 -1.94 -29.21 -17.06
CA THR A 56 -0.88 -30.01 -16.44
C THR A 56 -0.20 -29.23 -15.31
N LYS A 57 0.46 -29.92 -14.42
CA LYS A 57 1.31 -29.30 -13.37
C LYS A 57 2.26 -28.25 -13.95
N LYS A 58 2.92 -28.58 -15.07
CA LYS A 58 3.90 -27.69 -15.72
C LYS A 58 3.28 -26.37 -16.23
N GLU A 59 2.07 -26.45 -16.75
CA GLU A 59 1.32 -25.28 -17.19
C GLU A 59 0.85 -24.42 -16.01
N LEU A 60 0.44 -25.04 -14.90
CA LEU A 60 0.09 -24.32 -13.67
C LEU A 60 1.30 -23.59 -13.09
N GLU A 61 2.46 -24.23 -13.01
CA GLU A 61 3.72 -23.63 -12.56
C GLU A 61 4.07 -22.40 -13.42
N ALA A 62 4.08 -22.55 -14.76
CA ALA A 62 4.41 -21.47 -15.67
C ALA A 62 3.42 -20.29 -15.57
N ARG A 63 2.12 -20.59 -15.45
CA ARG A 63 1.11 -19.53 -15.27
C ARG A 63 1.23 -18.82 -13.92
N ASN A 64 1.63 -19.53 -12.89
CA ASN A 64 1.81 -18.96 -11.57
C ASN A 64 3.02 -18.01 -11.51
N GLU A 65 4.12 -18.38 -12.16
CA GLU A 65 5.27 -17.48 -12.37
C GLU A 65 4.84 -16.17 -13.03
N VAL A 66 4.03 -16.23 -14.09
CA VAL A 66 3.51 -15.04 -14.76
C VAL A 66 2.62 -14.20 -13.84
N LYS A 67 1.86 -14.81 -12.92
CA LYS A 67 1.05 -14.08 -11.93
C LYS A 67 1.91 -13.30 -10.96
N TRP A 68 2.95 -13.90 -10.39
CA TRP A 68 3.89 -13.21 -9.51
C TRP A 68 4.63 -12.09 -10.23
N GLU A 69 5.13 -12.34 -11.45
CA GLU A 69 5.80 -11.33 -12.26
C GLU A 69 4.87 -10.14 -12.57
N THR A 70 3.62 -10.43 -12.96
CA THR A 70 2.62 -9.41 -13.25
C THR A 70 2.28 -8.58 -12.01
N TYR A 71 2.12 -9.22 -10.87
CA TYR A 71 1.89 -8.54 -9.59
C TYR A 71 3.07 -7.62 -9.25
N THR A 72 4.28 -8.14 -9.29
CA THR A 72 5.52 -7.37 -9.06
C THR A 72 5.60 -6.14 -9.94
N LYS A 73 5.35 -6.29 -11.25
CA LYS A 73 5.39 -5.16 -12.19
C LYS A 73 4.35 -4.09 -11.85
N LYS A 74 3.12 -4.48 -11.52
CA LYS A 74 2.06 -3.53 -11.14
C LYS A 74 2.44 -2.74 -9.89
N ILE A 75 2.86 -3.42 -8.83
CA ILE A 75 3.28 -2.78 -7.57
C ILE A 75 4.47 -1.85 -7.80
N GLN A 76 5.44 -2.23 -8.62
CA GLN A 76 6.58 -1.38 -8.94
C GLN A 76 6.19 -0.12 -9.73
N ILE A 77 5.22 -0.21 -10.61
CA ILE A 77 4.68 0.95 -11.35
C ILE A 77 3.98 1.89 -10.37
N GLU A 78 3.10 1.36 -9.51
CA GLU A 78 2.38 2.13 -8.50
C GLU A 78 3.34 2.86 -7.54
N ALA A 79 4.36 2.17 -7.05
CA ALA A 79 5.39 2.77 -6.19
C ALA A 79 6.16 3.91 -6.90
N ARG A 80 6.49 3.74 -8.17
CA ARG A 80 7.16 4.81 -8.95
C ARG A 80 6.27 6.02 -9.14
N VAL A 81 5.01 5.80 -9.50
CA VAL A 81 4.03 6.88 -9.69
C VAL A 81 3.78 7.61 -8.38
N LEU A 82 3.64 6.88 -7.27
CA LEU A 82 3.47 7.47 -5.94
C LEU A 82 4.68 8.34 -5.56
N GLY A 83 5.90 7.84 -5.77
CA GLY A 83 7.13 8.59 -5.52
C GLY A 83 7.24 9.84 -6.40
N ASP A 84 6.89 9.75 -7.67
CA ASP A 84 6.87 10.87 -8.60
C ASP A 84 5.85 11.95 -8.17
N LEU A 85 4.63 11.54 -7.87
CA LEU A 85 3.58 12.44 -7.35
C LEU A 85 4.03 13.14 -6.07
N ALA A 86 4.61 12.40 -5.13
CA ALA A 86 5.08 12.97 -3.87
C ALA A 86 6.17 14.02 -4.08
N MET A 87 7.21 13.68 -4.83
CA MET A 87 8.41 14.51 -4.97
C MET A 87 8.23 15.67 -5.95
N ASN A 88 7.52 15.47 -7.05
CA ASN A 88 7.44 16.45 -8.14
C ASN A 88 6.15 17.27 -8.15
N HIS A 89 5.13 16.85 -7.38
CA HIS A 89 3.84 17.54 -7.36
C HIS A 89 3.41 17.95 -5.95
N ILE A 90 3.38 17.04 -4.99
CA ILE A 90 2.85 17.31 -3.64
C ILE A 90 3.81 18.20 -2.83
N ILE A 91 5.06 17.80 -2.68
CA ILE A 91 6.06 18.54 -1.89
C ILE A 91 6.27 19.95 -2.43
N PRO A 92 6.44 20.20 -3.75
CA PRO A 92 6.60 21.54 -4.29
C PRO A 92 5.41 22.46 -4.00
N VAL A 93 4.17 21.95 -4.15
CA VAL A 93 2.95 22.72 -3.86
C VAL A 93 2.83 23.04 -2.37
N ALA A 94 3.10 22.05 -1.50
CA ALA A 94 3.08 22.24 -0.06
C ALA A 94 4.12 23.28 0.38
N THR A 95 5.34 23.22 -0.16
CA THR A 95 6.42 24.19 0.12
C THR A 95 6.07 25.58 -0.37
N GLN A 96 5.43 25.72 -1.54
CA GLN A 96 4.96 27.01 -2.03
C GLN A 96 3.90 27.60 -1.09
N TYR A 97 2.92 26.82 -0.70
CA TYR A 97 1.88 27.25 0.25
C TYR A 97 2.46 27.62 1.61
N GLN A 98 3.44 26.86 2.11
CA GLN A 98 4.17 27.20 3.34
C GLN A 98 4.88 28.55 3.22
N THR A 99 5.50 28.83 2.08
CA THR A 99 6.15 30.12 1.78
C THR A 99 5.13 31.28 1.83
N ASP A 100 3.94 31.09 1.29
CA ASP A 100 2.88 32.10 1.32
C ASP A 100 2.39 32.36 2.76
N LEU A 101 2.27 31.30 3.59
CA LEU A 101 1.96 31.44 5.01
C LEU A 101 3.05 32.19 5.78
N ILE A 102 4.33 31.88 5.54
CA ILE A 102 5.48 32.58 6.16
C ILE A 102 5.46 34.08 5.79
N ASN A 103 5.22 34.40 4.51
CA ASN A 103 5.11 35.77 4.04
C ASN A 103 3.95 36.51 4.70
N ASN A 104 2.81 35.82 4.91
CA ASN A 104 1.65 36.38 5.60
C ASN A 104 1.99 36.67 7.06
N VAL A 105 2.59 35.75 7.79
CA VAL A 105 3.03 35.95 9.19
C VAL A 105 4.00 37.14 9.29
N TYR A 106 5.01 37.19 8.42
CA TYR A 106 5.99 38.29 8.39
C TYR A 106 5.31 39.67 8.17
N LYS A 107 4.34 39.77 7.24
CA LYS A 107 3.59 40.99 7.01
C LYS A 107 2.71 41.38 8.20
N MET A 108 2.10 40.41 8.89
CA MET A 108 1.32 40.67 10.12
C MET A 108 2.23 41.22 11.24
N GLN A 109 3.42 40.69 11.40
CA GLN A 109 4.41 41.16 12.39
C GLN A 109 4.86 42.60 12.08
N SER A 110 4.89 43.00 10.80
CA SER A 110 5.26 44.34 10.38
C SER A 110 4.13 45.39 10.58
N LEU A 111 2.87 44.92 10.58
CA LEU A 111 1.67 45.82 10.61
C LEU A 111 1.11 46.02 12.02
N PHE A 112 1.29 45.07 12.93
CA PHE A 112 0.66 45.08 14.24
C PHE A 112 1.69 45.04 15.38
N PRO A 113 1.36 45.53 16.58
CA PRO A 113 2.17 45.34 17.78
C PRO A 113 2.40 43.82 18.03
N ALA A 114 3.56 43.47 18.59
CA ALA A 114 4.03 42.11 18.74
C ALA A 114 3.01 41.12 19.34
N GLU A 115 2.34 41.53 20.43
CA GLU A 115 1.34 40.71 21.10
C GLU A 115 0.13 40.39 20.17
N LYS A 116 -0.35 41.42 19.46
CA LYS A 116 -1.46 41.27 18.51
C LYS A 116 -1.06 40.43 17.29
N ALA A 117 0.13 40.68 16.76
CA ALA A 117 0.68 39.91 15.64
C ALA A 117 0.82 38.42 16.00
N ALA A 118 1.36 38.10 17.18
CA ALA A 118 1.50 36.71 17.66
C ALA A 118 0.14 36.01 17.75
N LYS A 119 -0.86 36.66 18.32
CA LYS A 119 -2.21 36.10 18.43
C LYS A 119 -2.85 35.85 17.06
N LEU A 120 -2.70 36.76 16.10
CA LEU A 120 -3.27 36.64 14.76
C LEU A 120 -2.55 35.59 13.91
N SER A 121 -1.25 35.36 14.15
CA SER A 121 -0.42 34.45 13.38
C SER A 121 -0.35 33.03 13.95
N ALA A 122 -0.86 32.79 15.16
CA ALA A 122 -0.69 31.53 15.88
C ALA A 122 -1.08 30.30 15.04
N LYS A 123 -2.24 30.33 14.41
CA LYS A 123 -2.72 29.23 13.56
C LYS A 123 -1.90 29.03 12.28
N ASN A 124 -1.39 30.11 11.71
CA ASN A 124 -0.51 30.01 10.55
C ASN A 124 0.84 29.40 10.93
N LEU A 125 1.37 29.70 12.10
CA LEU A 125 2.60 29.10 12.60
C LEU A 125 2.45 27.60 12.85
N GLU A 126 1.37 27.16 13.50
CA GLU A 126 1.05 25.74 13.67
C GLU A 126 1.01 25.00 12.31
N LEU A 127 0.35 25.61 11.31
CA LEU A 127 0.23 25.02 9.98
C LEU A 127 1.57 24.99 9.22
N ILE A 128 2.42 25.99 9.40
CA ILE A 128 3.78 26.02 8.82
C ILE A 128 4.62 24.85 9.37
N GLU A 129 4.56 24.61 10.67
CA GLU A 129 5.26 23.48 11.32
C GLU A 129 4.69 22.14 10.82
N GLU A 130 3.36 21.98 10.78
CA GLU A 130 2.72 20.78 10.28
C GLU A 130 3.13 20.45 8.83
N ILE A 131 3.17 21.46 7.95
CA ILE A 131 3.60 21.26 6.56
C ILE A 131 5.07 20.82 6.50
N ALA A 132 5.96 21.42 7.31
CA ALA A 132 7.36 21.03 7.37
C ALA A 132 7.52 19.57 7.79
N ASP A 133 6.87 19.17 8.87
CA ASP A 133 6.93 17.81 9.40
C ASP A 133 6.38 16.77 8.40
N ARG A 134 5.23 17.06 7.80
CA ARG A 134 4.62 16.16 6.82
C ARG A 134 5.43 16.04 5.54
N THR A 135 6.02 17.12 5.04
CA THR A 135 6.87 17.06 3.85
C THR A 135 8.17 16.28 4.11
N ALA A 136 8.77 16.45 5.29
CA ALA A 136 9.92 15.66 5.72
C ALA A 136 9.58 14.17 5.83
N PHE A 137 8.44 13.85 6.47
CA PHE A 137 7.92 12.48 6.60
C PHE A 137 7.69 11.82 5.23
N ILE A 138 7.01 12.53 4.30
CA ILE A 138 6.77 12.02 2.95
C ILE A 138 8.09 11.71 2.25
N LYS A 139 9.05 12.63 2.30
CA LYS A 139 10.36 12.44 1.66
C LYS A 139 11.09 11.23 2.21
N GLU A 140 11.16 11.08 3.52
CA GLU A 140 11.81 9.95 4.17
C GLU A 140 11.20 8.61 3.74
N HIS A 141 9.86 8.53 3.68
CA HIS A 141 9.16 7.31 3.28
C HIS A 141 9.30 7.00 1.79
N VAL A 142 9.37 8.01 0.93
CA VAL A 142 9.68 7.82 -0.49
C VAL A 142 11.10 7.28 -0.66
N ASP A 143 12.09 7.84 0.05
CA ASP A 143 13.46 7.38 0.01
C ASP A 143 13.57 5.92 0.50
N ALA A 144 12.91 5.58 1.61
CA ALA A 144 12.84 4.21 2.14
C ALA A 144 12.18 3.23 1.15
N MET A 145 11.08 3.64 0.52
CA MET A 145 10.41 2.85 -0.51
C MET A 145 11.31 2.59 -1.73
N VAL A 146 12.09 3.59 -2.15
CA VAL A 146 13.05 3.45 -3.27
C VAL A 146 14.14 2.45 -2.92
N GLU A 147 14.69 2.49 -1.71
CA GLU A 147 15.73 1.55 -1.27
C GLU A 147 15.18 0.12 -1.13
N ALA A 148 14.00 -0.05 -0.53
CA ALA A 148 13.33 -1.35 -0.43
C ALA A 148 13.09 -1.97 -1.82
N ARG A 149 12.67 -1.15 -2.80
CA ARG A 149 12.50 -1.58 -4.19
C ARG A 149 13.83 -2.03 -4.83
N LYS A 150 14.93 -1.33 -4.57
CA LYS A 150 16.26 -1.72 -5.07
C LYS A 150 16.69 -3.08 -4.51
N VAL A 151 16.38 -3.33 -3.23
CA VAL A 151 16.65 -4.63 -2.60
C VAL A 151 15.77 -5.73 -3.23
N ALA A 152 14.48 -5.50 -3.35
CA ALA A 152 13.55 -6.46 -3.96
C ALA A 152 13.94 -6.82 -5.39
N ASN A 153 14.46 -5.87 -6.18
CA ASN A 153 14.88 -6.12 -7.57
C ASN A 153 16.08 -7.07 -7.70
N LYS A 154 16.83 -7.31 -6.64
CA LYS A 154 17.96 -8.26 -6.63
C LYS A 154 17.53 -9.70 -6.35
N ILE A 155 16.29 -9.91 -5.95
CA ILE A 155 15.75 -11.25 -5.67
C ILE A 155 15.46 -11.94 -7.00
N GLU A 156 15.98 -13.16 -7.18
CA GLU A 156 15.81 -13.94 -8.41
C GLU A 156 14.42 -14.60 -8.50
N SER A 157 13.93 -15.15 -7.37
CA SER A 157 12.62 -15.79 -7.29
C SER A 157 11.48 -14.78 -7.46
N GLU A 158 10.64 -14.95 -8.47
CA GLU A 158 9.49 -14.06 -8.70
C GLU A 158 8.50 -14.06 -7.54
N ARG A 159 8.31 -15.21 -6.87
CA ARG A 159 7.48 -15.31 -5.67
C ARG A 159 8.03 -14.47 -4.52
N GLU A 160 9.31 -14.66 -4.19
CA GLU A 160 9.93 -13.89 -3.09
C GLU A 160 10.02 -12.41 -3.40
N LYS A 161 10.28 -12.06 -4.64
CA LYS A 161 10.25 -10.69 -5.13
C LYS A 161 8.86 -10.07 -4.97
N ALA A 162 7.79 -10.78 -5.32
CA ALA A 162 6.42 -10.32 -5.17
C ALA A 162 6.07 -10.08 -3.69
N ILE A 163 6.50 -10.96 -2.78
CA ILE A 163 6.33 -10.78 -1.33
C ILE A 163 7.12 -9.57 -0.81
N ALA A 164 8.37 -9.42 -1.23
CA ALA A 164 9.18 -8.25 -0.86
C ALA A 164 8.56 -6.94 -1.36
N CYS A 165 8.00 -6.93 -2.58
CA CYS A 165 7.29 -5.76 -3.13
C CYS A 165 6.04 -5.40 -2.32
N LEU A 166 5.29 -6.37 -1.82
CA LEU A 166 4.14 -6.13 -0.95
C LEU A 166 4.54 -5.36 0.32
N LEU A 167 5.66 -5.74 0.95
CA LEU A 167 6.08 -5.19 2.24
C LEU A 167 6.40 -3.69 2.18
N TYR A 168 6.94 -3.17 1.08
CA TYR A 168 7.27 -1.74 0.98
C TYR A 168 6.13 -0.86 0.45
N THR A 169 5.04 -1.47 -0.02
CA THR A 169 3.85 -0.73 -0.50
C THR A 169 2.67 -0.85 0.44
N SER A 170 2.69 -1.82 1.36
CA SER A 170 1.66 -1.92 2.40
C SER A 170 1.81 -0.77 3.39
N PRO A 171 0.73 -0.08 3.74
CA PRO A 171 0.76 0.82 4.89
C PRO A 171 1.19 -0.02 6.10
N SER A 172 2.20 0.48 6.83
CA SER A 172 2.67 -0.18 8.05
C SER A 172 1.46 -0.52 8.93
N PRO A 173 1.34 -1.75 9.42
CA PRO A 173 0.28 -2.07 10.36
C PRO A 173 0.43 -1.14 11.56
N ARG A 174 -0.61 -0.35 11.82
CA ARG A 174 -0.70 0.51 13.00
C ARG A 174 -1.03 -0.32 14.22
#